data_d337928f40361d49c8fb12f5488fa608
#
_entry.id   d337928f40361d49c8fb12f5488fa608
#
_cell.length_a   1.000
_cell.length_b   1.000
_cell.length_c   1.000
_cell.angle_alpha   90.00
_cell.angle_beta   90.00
_cell.angle_gamma   90.00
#
_symmetry.space_group_name_H-M   'P 1'
#
loop_
_entity.id
_entity.type
_entity.pdbx_description
1 polymer ?
#
loop_
_entity_poly.entity_id
_entity_poly.type
_entity_poly.pdbx_seq_one_letter_code
_entity_poly.pdbx_strand_id
1 'polypeptide(L)'
;MSHDEQPDEREDGPAAADIGQTDPHHPLTLAVDIGGTGLKASVLDADGAMVADRVKVATTYPLPPEGLVAALTSLVGPLPKAERASVGFPGMVRAGHVLSAPHFSTTHGPGSEVDPDLSKAWSDFDLATALSRAFEVPTKVANDADIQGAAVVTGHGLEFVITLGTGFGSGLFYDGRLMPHLEIAHQPFRKGETYNDQLGEATRKQIGDARWNKRVLKAIDNMRSLLFFDHLFIGGGNSRRLVRDDLDGDTTVIDNTAGILGGIKLWEYDHIAVNTAGG
;
A
#
# COMPACT_ATOMS: atom_id res chain seq x y z
N MET A 1 -72.75 22.76 0.29
CA MET A 1 -71.97 22.24 -0.80
C MET A 1 -70.57 22.81 -0.65
N SER A 2 -69.74 22.07 0.06
CA SER A 2 -68.36 22.40 0.37
C SER A 2 -67.47 21.48 -0.49
N HIS A 3 -66.66 22.09 -1.32
CA HIS A 3 -65.62 21.39 -2.07
C HIS A 3 -64.37 21.35 -1.21
N ASP A 4 -63.96 20.13 -0.81
CA ASP A 4 -62.67 19.83 -0.24
C ASP A 4 -61.65 19.74 -1.40
N GLU A 5 -60.67 20.63 -1.39
CA GLU A 5 -59.45 20.51 -2.22
C GLU A 5 -58.38 19.80 -1.37
N GLN A 6 -57.94 18.62 -1.85
CA GLN A 6 -56.75 17.93 -1.35
C GLN A 6 -55.51 18.60 -1.91
N PRO A 7 -54.42 18.78 -1.12
CA PRO A 7 -53.13 19.22 -1.65
C PRO A 7 -52.36 18.05 -2.29
N ASP A 8 -51.85 18.33 -3.46
CA ASP A 8 -50.96 17.51 -4.27
C ASP A 8 -49.57 17.32 -3.57
N GLU A 9 -49.31 16.14 -3.01
CA GLU A 9 -48.01 15.74 -2.46
C GLU A 9 -47.07 15.41 -3.63
N ARG A 10 -46.23 16.36 -4.03
CA ARG A 10 -45.07 16.08 -4.89
C ARG A 10 -43.99 15.41 -4.06
N GLU A 11 -43.72 14.14 -4.34
CA GLU A 11 -42.55 13.43 -3.87
C GLU A 11 -41.28 14.12 -4.42
N ASP A 12 -40.57 14.83 -3.56
CA ASP A 12 -39.19 15.26 -3.82
C ASP A 12 -38.28 14.02 -3.78
N GLY A 13 -37.84 13.56 -4.96
CA GLY A 13 -36.80 12.57 -5.10
C GLY A 13 -35.49 13.08 -4.48
N PRO A 14 -34.59 12.17 -4.03
CA PRO A 14 -33.37 12.59 -3.38
C PRO A 14 -32.53 13.48 -4.32
N ALA A 15 -32.23 14.68 -3.84
CA ALA A 15 -31.36 15.62 -4.53
C ALA A 15 -30.01 14.94 -4.81
N ALA A 16 -29.58 15.01 -6.08
CA ALA A 16 -28.20 14.62 -6.45
C ALA A 16 -27.24 15.39 -5.55
N ALA A 17 -26.38 14.65 -4.85
CA ALA A 17 -25.34 15.25 -4.03
C ALA A 17 -24.50 16.17 -4.93
N ASP A 18 -24.55 17.45 -4.62
CA ASP A 18 -23.68 18.47 -5.23
C ASP A 18 -22.24 18.07 -4.85
N ILE A 19 -21.50 17.52 -5.82
CA ILE A 19 -20.06 17.25 -5.68
C ILE A 19 -19.37 18.61 -5.81
N GLY A 20 -19.60 19.44 -4.78
CA GLY A 20 -19.16 20.81 -4.70
C GLY A 20 -17.64 20.94 -4.68
N GLN A 21 -17.18 22.07 -5.16
CA GLN A 21 -15.84 22.63 -5.23
C GLN A 21 -14.88 22.03 -4.19
N THR A 22 -13.85 21.32 -4.67
CA THR A 22 -12.77 20.79 -3.84
C THR A 22 -12.11 21.93 -3.06
N ASP A 23 -12.11 21.84 -1.74
CA ASP A 23 -11.41 22.80 -0.88
C ASP A 23 -9.89 22.59 -1.09
N PRO A 24 -9.12 23.60 -1.53
CA PRO A 24 -7.68 23.46 -1.76
C PRO A 24 -6.89 23.12 -0.48
N HIS A 25 -7.51 23.24 0.70
CA HIS A 25 -6.93 22.80 1.97
C HIS A 25 -7.20 21.32 2.29
N HIS A 26 -8.08 20.64 1.53
CA HIS A 26 -8.47 19.25 1.75
C HIS A 26 -8.52 18.46 0.43
N PRO A 27 -7.37 18.26 -0.24
CA PRO A 27 -7.33 17.64 -1.56
C PRO A 27 -7.76 16.19 -1.53
N LEU A 28 -8.58 15.76 -2.51
CA LEU A 28 -8.88 14.37 -2.75
C LEU A 28 -7.62 13.62 -3.22
N THR A 29 -7.40 12.44 -2.67
CA THR A 29 -6.24 11.60 -2.98
C THR A 29 -6.68 10.30 -3.65
N LEU A 30 -6.23 10.05 -4.88
CA LEU A 30 -6.32 8.74 -5.51
C LEU A 30 -5.34 7.79 -4.84
N ALA A 31 -5.83 6.81 -4.10
CA ALA A 31 -5.03 5.77 -3.46
C ALA A 31 -5.04 4.50 -4.30
N VAL A 32 -3.87 4.05 -4.75
CA VAL A 32 -3.68 2.86 -5.58
C VAL A 32 -2.83 1.84 -4.82
N ASP A 33 -3.31 0.60 -4.76
CA ASP A 33 -2.61 -0.56 -4.19
C ASP A 33 -2.31 -1.56 -5.31
N ILE A 34 -1.04 -1.66 -5.68
CA ILE A 34 -0.55 -2.57 -6.70
C ILE A 34 -0.11 -3.86 -6.03
N GLY A 35 -0.78 -4.97 -6.32
CA GLY A 35 -0.42 -6.28 -5.79
C GLY A 35 -0.12 -7.30 -6.89
N GLY A 36 0.67 -8.32 -6.55
CA GLY A 36 1.00 -9.41 -7.46
C GLY A 36 -0.20 -10.24 -7.93
N THR A 37 -1.35 -10.14 -7.27
CA THR A 37 -2.58 -10.88 -7.63
C THR A 37 -3.75 -9.97 -7.97
N GLY A 38 -3.65 -8.68 -7.70
CA GLY A 38 -4.75 -7.75 -7.98
C GLY A 38 -4.34 -6.30 -7.79
N LEU A 39 -4.91 -5.44 -8.62
CA LEU A 39 -4.78 -3.99 -8.58
C LEU A 39 -6.05 -3.42 -7.95
N LYS A 40 -5.91 -2.45 -7.07
CA LYS A 40 -7.04 -1.81 -6.38
C LYS A 40 -6.84 -0.30 -6.36
N ALA A 41 -7.94 0.44 -6.42
CA ALA A 41 -7.92 1.89 -6.28
C ALA A 41 -9.18 2.40 -5.58
N SER A 42 -9.03 3.53 -4.90
CA SER A 42 -10.12 4.30 -4.28
C SER A 42 -9.74 5.78 -4.25
N VAL A 43 -10.71 6.66 -4.09
CA VAL A 43 -10.47 8.08 -3.82
C VAL A 43 -10.80 8.36 -2.37
N LEU A 44 -9.89 9.06 -1.70
CA LEU A 44 -9.97 9.40 -0.27
C LEU A 44 -10.09 10.90 -0.12
N ASP A 45 -10.86 11.33 0.87
CA ASP A 45 -10.83 12.70 1.36
C ASP A 45 -9.61 12.96 2.27
N ALA A 46 -9.52 14.15 2.82
CA ALA A 46 -8.41 14.55 3.69
C ALA A 46 -8.33 13.77 5.01
N ASP A 47 -9.46 13.25 5.48
CA ASP A 47 -9.56 12.46 6.72
C ASP A 47 -9.32 10.96 6.44
N GLY A 48 -9.16 10.58 5.16
CA GLY A 48 -8.93 9.20 4.73
C GLY A 48 -10.20 8.37 4.54
N ALA A 49 -11.37 9.00 4.59
CA ALA A 49 -12.60 8.32 4.26
C ALA A 49 -12.72 8.12 2.74
N MET A 50 -13.23 6.96 2.32
CA MET A 50 -13.47 6.69 0.91
C MET A 50 -14.68 7.50 0.42
N VAL A 51 -14.46 8.32 -0.62
CA VAL A 51 -15.52 9.11 -1.27
C VAL A 51 -16.24 8.35 -2.38
N ALA A 52 -15.73 7.19 -2.75
CA ALA A 52 -16.33 6.26 -3.71
C ALA A 52 -15.95 4.82 -3.38
N ASP A 53 -16.75 3.87 -3.87
CA ASP A 53 -16.46 2.44 -3.70
C ASP A 53 -15.11 2.09 -4.34
N ARG A 54 -14.37 1.19 -3.64
CA ARG A 54 -13.10 0.68 -4.14
C ARG A 54 -13.29 -0.13 -5.42
N VAL A 55 -12.55 0.22 -6.46
CA VAL A 55 -12.44 -0.58 -7.68
C VAL A 55 -11.29 -1.58 -7.57
N LYS A 56 -11.44 -2.74 -8.23
CA LYS A 56 -10.41 -3.79 -8.26
C LYS A 56 -10.44 -4.57 -9.55
N VAL A 57 -9.25 -5.06 -9.97
CA VAL A 57 -9.09 -5.98 -11.11
C VAL A 57 -7.98 -6.98 -10.77
N ALA A 58 -8.04 -8.18 -11.33
CA ALA A 58 -6.96 -9.16 -11.21
C ALA A 58 -5.71 -8.67 -11.97
N THR A 59 -4.53 -8.91 -11.39
CA THR A 59 -3.26 -8.67 -12.09
C THR A 59 -3.09 -9.72 -13.19
N THR A 60 -2.85 -9.29 -14.42
CA THR A 60 -2.59 -10.17 -15.56
C THR A 60 -1.09 -10.22 -15.85
N TYR A 61 -0.61 -11.38 -16.27
CA TYR A 61 0.80 -11.63 -16.58
C TYR A 61 0.96 -12.13 -18.02
N PRO A 62 2.10 -11.84 -18.67
CA PRO A 62 3.21 -10.99 -18.20
C PRO A 62 2.78 -9.52 -18.08
N LEU A 63 3.38 -8.77 -17.15
CA LEU A 63 3.01 -7.38 -16.89
C LEU A 63 4.23 -6.46 -17.01
N PRO A 64 4.55 -5.93 -18.19
CA PRO A 64 5.57 -4.89 -18.35
C PRO A 64 5.10 -3.53 -17.78
N PRO A 65 6.01 -2.57 -17.55
CA PRO A 65 5.70 -1.26 -16.98
C PRO A 65 4.54 -0.53 -17.67
N GLU A 66 4.57 -0.47 -19.00
CA GLU A 66 3.53 0.21 -19.80
C GLU A 66 2.18 -0.50 -19.69
N GLY A 67 2.21 -1.82 -19.57
CA GLY A 67 1.02 -2.65 -19.33
C GLY A 67 0.38 -2.34 -17.98
N LEU A 68 1.20 -2.16 -16.93
CA LEU A 68 0.72 -1.74 -15.62
C LEU A 68 0.09 -0.34 -15.68
N VAL A 69 0.76 0.63 -16.31
CA VAL A 69 0.25 2.00 -16.47
C VAL A 69 -1.11 1.98 -17.17
N ALA A 70 -1.24 1.24 -18.29
CA ALA A 70 -2.49 1.12 -19.02
C ALA A 70 -3.61 0.46 -18.19
N ALA A 71 -3.29 -0.61 -17.46
CA ALA A 71 -4.24 -1.31 -16.59
C ALA A 71 -4.75 -0.39 -15.47
N LEU A 72 -3.85 0.37 -14.83
CA LEU A 72 -4.21 1.33 -13.79
C LEU A 72 -5.05 2.48 -14.33
N THR A 73 -4.70 3.04 -15.50
CA THR A 73 -5.48 4.10 -16.15
C THR A 73 -6.92 3.64 -16.40
N SER A 74 -7.09 2.42 -16.89
CA SER A 74 -8.42 1.84 -17.12
C SER A 74 -9.16 1.60 -15.80
N LEU A 75 -8.45 1.13 -14.76
CA LEU A 75 -9.03 0.84 -13.45
C LEU A 75 -9.58 2.08 -12.77
N VAL A 76 -8.86 3.21 -12.83
CA VAL A 76 -9.24 4.44 -12.14
C VAL A 76 -10.26 5.28 -12.92
N GLY A 77 -10.47 5.00 -14.21
CA GLY A 77 -11.37 5.77 -15.07
C GLY A 77 -12.78 6.03 -14.52
N PRO A 78 -13.43 5.06 -13.84
CA PRO A 78 -14.74 5.25 -13.22
C PRO A 78 -14.73 6.05 -11.92
N LEU A 79 -13.58 6.29 -11.30
CA LEU A 79 -13.48 6.96 -9.99
C LEU A 79 -13.65 8.49 -10.15
N PRO A 80 -14.09 9.17 -9.07
CA PRO A 80 -14.06 10.63 -9.02
C PRO A 80 -12.66 11.19 -9.27
N LYS A 81 -12.56 12.38 -9.85
CA LYS A 81 -11.28 13.06 -10.04
C LYS A 81 -10.67 13.40 -8.68
N ALA A 82 -9.37 13.17 -8.56
CA ALA A 82 -8.57 13.55 -7.42
C ALA A 82 -7.53 14.58 -7.83
N GLU A 83 -6.98 15.33 -6.86
CA GLU A 83 -5.97 16.36 -7.10
C GLU A 83 -4.54 15.82 -7.00
N ARG A 84 -4.37 14.62 -6.45
CA ARG A 84 -3.08 13.94 -6.25
C ARG A 84 -3.26 12.43 -6.19
N ALA A 85 -2.19 11.66 -6.40
CA ALA A 85 -2.23 10.21 -6.31
C ALA A 85 -1.11 9.66 -5.43
N SER A 86 -1.44 8.63 -4.65
CA SER A 86 -0.51 7.83 -3.84
C SER A 86 -0.58 6.38 -4.28
N VAL A 87 0.57 5.81 -4.62
CA VAL A 87 0.66 4.48 -5.23
C VAL A 87 1.57 3.58 -4.42
N GLY A 88 1.01 2.48 -3.90
CA GLY A 88 1.76 1.40 -3.27
C GLY A 88 2.24 0.39 -4.30
N PHE A 89 3.54 0.13 -4.32
CA PHE A 89 4.19 -0.80 -5.25
C PHE A 89 4.87 -1.94 -4.50
N PRO A 90 4.65 -3.21 -4.90
CA PRO A 90 5.23 -4.37 -4.21
C PRO A 90 6.66 -4.66 -4.68
N GLY A 91 7.58 -3.77 -4.36
CA GLY A 91 8.98 -3.82 -4.71
C GLY A 91 9.72 -2.59 -4.20
N MET A 92 11.02 -2.51 -4.50
CA MET A 92 11.82 -1.39 -4.06
C MET A 92 11.63 -0.19 -4.98
N VAL A 93 11.24 0.94 -4.40
CA VAL A 93 11.08 2.23 -5.08
C VAL A 93 11.98 3.28 -4.44
N ARG A 94 12.63 4.10 -5.24
CA ARG A 94 13.41 5.24 -4.77
C ARG A 94 13.25 6.43 -5.73
N ALA A 95 12.90 7.57 -5.19
CA ALA A 95 12.66 8.79 -5.97
C ALA A 95 11.69 8.58 -7.16
N GLY A 96 10.65 7.74 -6.98
CA GLY A 96 9.67 7.44 -8.02
C GLY A 96 10.09 6.34 -9.01
N HIS A 97 11.35 5.91 -8.98
CA HIS A 97 11.89 4.86 -9.85
C HIS A 97 11.79 3.48 -9.19
N VAL A 98 11.41 2.48 -9.97
CA VAL A 98 11.38 1.08 -9.54
C VAL A 98 12.80 0.51 -9.64
N LEU A 99 13.38 0.11 -8.51
CA LEU A 99 14.69 -0.53 -8.45
C LEU A 99 14.60 -2.05 -8.51
N SER A 100 13.49 -2.62 -8.01
CA SER A 100 13.19 -4.04 -8.15
C SER A 100 11.68 -4.28 -8.21
N ALA A 101 11.26 -5.25 -9.02
CA ALA A 101 9.87 -5.65 -9.20
C ALA A 101 9.75 -7.18 -9.21
N PRO A 102 10.01 -7.88 -8.09
CA PRO A 102 10.15 -9.34 -8.09
C PRO A 102 8.90 -10.07 -8.58
N HIS A 103 7.71 -9.52 -8.35
CA HIS A 103 6.46 -10.10 -8.82
C HIS A 103 6.21 -9.87 -10.31
N PHE A 104 6.63 -8.73 -10.84
CA PHE A 104 6.36 -8.33 -12.23
C PHE A 104 7.50 -8.66 -13.18
N SER A 105 8.64 -9.09 -12.67
CA SER A 105 9.76 -9.65 -13.45
C SER A 105 9.58 -11.13 -13.78
N THR A 106 8.37 -11.68 -13.66
CA THR A 106 8.06 -13.10 -13.86
C THR A 106 7.04 -13.31 -14.97
N THR A 107 7.08 -14.46 -15.61
CA THR A 107 6.24 -14.77 -16.78
C THR A 107 4.76 -14.97 -16.43
N HIS A 108 4.45 -15.57 -15.26
CA HIS A 108 3.10 -15.96 -14.86
C HIS A 108 2.73 -15.49 -13.45
N GLY A 109 3.47 -14.55 -12.89
CA GLY A 109 3.23 -13.99 -11.57
C GLY A 109 4.11 -14.57 -10.46
N PRO A 110 3.81 -14.20 -9.20
CA PRO A 110 4.66 -14.53 -8.06
C PRO A 110 4.99 -16.00 -7.94
N GLY A 111 6.30 -16.32 -7.86
CA GLY A 111 6.81 -17.69 -7.74
C GLY A 111 6.99 -18.44 -9.07
N SER A 112 6.70 -17.82 -10.21
CA SER A 112 7.01 -18.37 -11.52
C SER A 112 8.42 -17.98 -11.97
N GLU A 113 8.84 -18.47 -13.15
CA GLU A 113 10.14 -18.21 -13.74
C GLU A 113 10.35 -16.70 -13.97
N VAL A 114 11.57 -16.24 -13.67
CA VAL A 114 11.97 -14.86 -13.90
C VAL A 114 12.26 -14.66 -15.39
N ASP A 115 11.68 -13.62 -15.96
CA ASP A 115 11.93 -13.17 -17.32
C ASP A 115 12.97 -12.05 -17.30
N PRO A 116 14.16 -12.24 -17.93
CA PRO A 116 15.21 -11.23 -17.96
C PRO A 116 14.81 -9.94 -18.67
N ASP A 117 13.96 -10.00 -19.68
CA ASP A 117 13.51 -8.82 -20.43
C ASP A 117 12.53 -8.01 -19.59
N LEU A 118 11.60 -8.65 -18.87
CA LEU A 118 10.75 -7.97 -17.90
C LEU A 118 11.57 -7.37 -16.75
N SER A 119 12.54 -8.11 -16.21
CA SER A 119 13.44 -7.60 -15.17
C SER A 119 14.17 -6.34 -15.62
N LYS A 120 14.64 -6.34 -16.85
CA LYS A 120 15.32 -5.18 -17.47
C LYS A 120 14.35 -4.02 -17.71
N ALA A 121 13.13 -4.29 -18.18
CA ALA A 121 12.12 -3.27 -18.43
C ALA A 121 11.70 -2.57 -17.13
N TRP A 122 11.62 -3.29 -16.02
CA TRP A 122 11.29 -2.74 -14.71
C TRP A 122 12.46 -2.01 -14.04
N SER A 123 13.71 -2.35 -14.40
CA SER A 123 14.89 -1.77 -13.76
C SER A 123 15.01 -0.29 -14.08
N ASP A 124 14.99 0.54 -13.03
CA ASP A 124 15.06 2.01 -13.11
C ASP A 124 13.89 2.67 -13.88
N PHE A 125 12.74 1.98 -14.00
CA PHE A 125 11.56 2.58 -14.63
C PHE A 125 10.98 3.69 -13.75
N ASP A 126 10.84 4.90 -14.30
CA ASP A 126 10.23 6.06 -13.63
C ASP A 126 8.70 5.91 -13.59
N LEU A 127 8.25 5.13 -12.61
CA LEU A 127 6.83 4.81 -12.42
C LEU A 127 6.05 6.05 -11.97
N ALA A 128 6.65 6.91 -11.15
CA ALA A 128 5.96 8.09 -10.64
C ALA A 128 5.62 9.09 -11.76
N THR A 129 6.58 9.37 -12.65
CA THR A 129 6.32 10.24 -13.81
C THR A 129 5.33 9.60 -14.79
N ALA A 130 5.46 8.30 -15.06
CA ALA A 130 4.54 7.60 -15.97
C ALA A 130 3.10 7.66 -15.46
N LEU A 131 2.87 7.42 -14.16
CA LEU A 131 1.55 7.48 -13.54
C LEU A 131 1.05 8.92 -13.38
N SER A 132 1.94 9.89 -13.09
CA SER A 132 1.55 11.30 -13.03
C SER A 132 0.99 11.79 -14.36
N ARG A 133 1.61 11.38 -15.47
CA ARG A 133 1.10 11.68 -16.83
C ARG A 133 -0.22 10.96 -17.12
N ALA A 134 -0.32 9.69 -16.73
CA ALA A 134 -1.50 8.88 -17.01
C ALA A 134 -2.74 9.30 -16.20
N PHE A 135 -2.55 9.75 -14.96
CA PHE A 135 -3.62 10.22 -14.07
C PHE A 135 -3.86 11.73 -14.16
N GLU A 136 -2.97 12.46 -14.84
CA GLU A 136 -3.00 13.92 -14.97
C GLU A 136 -2.93 14.66 -13.62
N VAL A 137 -2.33 14.05 -12.60
CA VAL A 137 -2.16 14.62 -11.26
C VAL A 137 -0.77 14.30 -10.70
N PRO A 138 -0.25 15.13 -9.79
CA PRO A 138 0.97 14.81 -9.05
C PRO A 138 0.86 13.44 -8.41
N THR A 139 1.88 12.58 -8.56
CA THR A 139 1.85 11.19 -8.08
C THR A 139 3.08 10.89 -7.24
N LYS A 140 2.87 10.32 -6.05
CA LYS A 140 3.91 9.73 -5.22
C LYS A 140 3.82 8.21 -5.25
N VAL A 141 4.96 7.54 -5.40
CA VAL A 141 5.06 6.08 -5.37
C VAL A 141 6.00 5.66 -4.24
N ALA A 142 5.57 4.71 -3.43
CA ALA A 142 6.36 4.12 -2.35
C ALA A 142 6.11 2.60 -2.29
N ASN A 143 6.93 1.89 -1.51
CA ASN A 143 6.67 0.49 -1.23
C ASN A 143 5.32 0.33 -0.49
N ASP A 144 4.63 -0.78 -0.71
CA ASP A 144 3.31 -1.05 -0.10
C ASP A 144 3.35 -1.14 1.43
N ALA A 145 4.44 -1.70 2.00
CA ALA A 145 4.61 -1.74 3.45
C ALA A 145 4.94 -0.35 4.05
N ASP A 146 5.65 0.50 3.31
CA ASP A 146 5.92 1.88 3.71
C ASP A 146 4.60 2.69 3.80
N ILE A 147 3.72 2.53 2.82
CA ILE A 147 2.39 3.17 2.86
C ILE A 147 1.56 2.66 4.03
N GLN A 148 1.54 1.35 4.24
CA GLN A 148 0.81 0.77 5.38
C GLN A 148 1.36 1.28 6.71
N GLY A 149 2.69 1.40 6.81
CA GLY A 149 3.37 1.94 7.98
C GLY A 149 3.02 3.40 8.26
N ALA A 150 3.01 4.24 7.23
CA ALA A 150 2.67 5.65 7.35
C ALA A 150 1.31 5.92 7.99
N ALA A 151 0.37 4.97 7.87
CA ALA A 151 -0.95 5.08 8.48
C ALA A 151 -0.98 4.88 10.00
N VAL A 152 0.04 4.25 10.58
CA VAL A 152 -0.03 3.73 11.96
C VAL A 152 1.04 4.28 12.88
N VAL A 153 2.13 4.81 12.34
CA VAL A 153 3.20 5.40 13.14
C VAL A 153 2.70 6.61 13.93
N THR A 154 3.23 6.76 15.13
CA THR A 154 2.81 7.80 16.08
C THR A 154 3.67 9.05 16.01
N GLY A 155 4.81 8.98 15.35
CA GLY A 155 5.73 10.10 15.18
C GLY A 155 6.71 10.29 16.32
N HIS A 156 7.01 9.24 17.07
CA HIS A 156 7.91 9.30 18.21
C HIS A 156 9.05 8.30 18.11
N GLY A 157 10.28 8.81 18.00
CA GLY A 157 11.49 7.99 17.94
C GLY A 157 11.58 7.12 16.70
N LEU A 158 12.27 5.99 16.82
CA LEU A 158 12.45 5.02 15.74
C LEU A 158 11.32 3.98 15.77
N GLU A 159 10.40 4.08 14.84
CA GLU A 159 9.26 3.19 14.71
C GLU A 159 9.49 2.24 13.54
N PHE A 160 9.37 0.96 13.82
CA PHE A 160 9.52 -0.09 12.81
C PHE A 160 8.17 -0.74 12.53
N VAL A 161 7.87 -0.96 11.26
CA VAL A 161 6.63 -1.58 10.81
C VAL A 161 6.97 -2.85 10.07
N ILE A 162 6.31 -3.96 10.39
CA ILE A 162 6.35 -5.18 9.60
C ILE A 162 4.96 -5.58 9.13
N THR A 163 4.88 -6.12 7.93
CA THR A 163 3.64 -6.67 7.38
C THR A 163 3.79 -8.15 7.15
N LEU A 164 2.86 -8.94 7.69
CA LEU A 164 2.81 -10.40 7.59
C LEU A 164 1.62 -10.79 6.72
N GLY A 165 1.90 -11.16 5.47
CA GLY A 165 0.89 -11.50 4.48
C GLY A 165 1.32 -12.65 3.59
N THR A 166 1.16 -12.52 2.27
CA THR A 166 1.74 -13.44 1.27
C THR A 166 3.24 -13.59 1.49
N GLY A 167 3.91 -12.47 1.78
CA GLY A 167 5.31 -12.37 2.15
C GLY A 167 5.51 -11.63 3.47
N PHE A 168 6.73 -11.10 3.63
CA PHE A 168 7.18 -10.23 4.70
C PHE A 168 7.50 -8.86 4.11
N GLY A 169 6.88 -7.81 4.61
CA GLY A 169 7.21 -6.43 4.26
C GLY A 169 7.71 -5.66 5.48
N SER A 170 8.42 -4.57 5.25
CA SER A 170 8.96 -3.72 6.32
C SER A 170 8.95 -2.25 5.92
N GLY A 171 8.77 -1.36 6.90
CA GLY A 171 8.90 0.08 6.79
C GLY A 171 9.57 0.65 8.03
N LEU A 172 10.40 1.67 7.86
CA LEU A 172 11.14 2.31 8.94
C LEU A 172 10.82 3.80 8.98
N PHE A 173 10.53 4.31 10.18
CA PHE A 173 10.18 5.70 10.40
C PHE A 173 10.98 6.27 11.56
N TYR A 174 11.35 7.54 11.47
CA TYR A 174 12.01 8.27 12.55
C TYR A 174 11.28 9.59 12.78
N ASP A 175 10.79 9.80 13.99
CA ASP A 175 9.95 10.95 14.35
C ASP A 175 8.83 11.20 13.32
N GLY A 176 8.12 10.12 12.95
CA GLY A 176 7.02 10.13 11.99
C GLY A 176 7.43 10.27 10.52
N ARG A 177 8.72 10.39 10.20
CA ARG A 177 9.22 10.53 8.84
C ARG A 177 9.63 9.18 8.26
N LEU A 178 9.11 8.86 7.09
CA LEU A 178 9.53 7.64 6.37
C LEU A 178 11.01 7.70 6.03
N MET A 179 11.77 6.71 6.47
CA MET A 179 13.18 6.52 6.15
C MET A 179 13.33 5.84 4.78
N PRO A 180 14.52 5.86 4.16
CA PRO A 180 14.74 5.10 2.94
C PRO A 180 14.37 3.63 3.13
N HIS A 181 13.60 3.08 2.20
CA HIS A 181 13.11 1.70 2.28
C HIS A 181 14.26 0.69 2.42
N LEU A 182 14.09 -0.24 3.35
CA LEU A 182 15.00 -1.37 3.59
C LEU A 182 14.33 -2.67 3.15
N GLU A 183 14.87 -3.32 2.12
CA GLU A 183 14.35 -4.60 1.62
C GLU A 183 14.84 -5.76 2.50
N ILE A 184 14.29 -5.83 3.72
CA ILE A 184 14.66 -6.87 4.70
C ILE A 184 14.10 -8.24 4.30
N ALA A 185 13.01 -8.28 3.54
CA ALA A 185 12.36 -9.51 3.10
C ALA A 185 13.32 -10.51 2.46
N HIS A 186 14.27 -10.04 1.68
CA HIS A 186 15.24 -10.86 0.93
C HIS A 186 16.53 -11.14 1.69
N GLN A 187 16.67 -10.68 2.92
CA GLN A 187 17.84 -10.98 3.74
C GLN A 187 17.81 -12.43 4.25
N PRO A 188 18.99 -13.08 4.40
CA PRO A 188 19.07 -14.41 5.00
C PRO A 188 18.49 -14.40 6.43
N PHE A 189 17.61 -15.34 6.70
CA PHE A 189 17.01 -15.49 8.02
C PHE A 189 17.37 -16.82 8.69
N ARG A 190 17.07 -17.95 8.02
CA ARG A 190 17.21 -19.26 8.61
C ARG A 190 17.43 -20.34 7.57
N LYS A 191 18.41 -21.24 7.79
CA LYS A 191 18.71 -22.40 6.93
C LYS A 191 18.98 -22.03 5.46
N GLY A 192 19.56 -20.87 5.20
CA GLY A 192 19.82 -20.38 3.85
C GLY A 192 18.61 -19.75 3.14
N GLU A 193 17.45 -19.71 3.80
CA GLU A 193 16.23 -19.07 3.28
C GLU A 193 16.06 -17.66 3.89
N THR A 194 15.28 -16.84 3.20
CA THR A 194 15.05 -15.42 3.53
C THR A 194 13.96 -15.23 4.59
N TYR A 195 13.80 -13.99 5.08
CA TYR A 195 12.65 -13.62 5.93
C TYR A 195 11.35 -13.89 5.18
N ASN A 196 11.26 -13.54 3.89
CA ASN A 196 10.07 -13.77 3.07
C ASN A 196 9.69 -15.25 2.99
N ASP A 197 10.68 -16.11 2.70
CA ASP A 197 10.46 -17.56 2.59
C ASP A 197 9.98 -18.19 3.91
N GLN A 198 10.50 -17.70 5.03
CA GLN A 198 10.26 -18.29 6.34
C GLN A 198 9.03 -17.75 7.06
N LEU A 199 8.57 -16.54 6.72
CA LEU A 199 7.50 -15.81 7.40
C LEU A 199 6.25 -15.62 6.55
N GLY A 200 6.33 -15.84 5.24
CA GLY A 200 5.20 -15.73 4.32
C GLY A 200 4.10 -16.77 4.56
N GLU A 201 2.92 -16.52 4.01
CA GLU A 201 1.72 -17.34 4.20
C GLU A 201 1.92 -18.80 3.79
N ALA A 202 2.65 -19.07 2.71
CA ALA A 202 2.92 -20.43 2.24
C ALA A 202 3.59 -21.27 3.32
N THR A 203 4.66 -20.73 3.92
CA THR A 203 5.36 -21.38 5.02
C THR A 203 4.49 -21.50 6.27
N ARG A 204 3.73 -20.45 6.64
CA ARG A 204 2.79 -20.53 7.76
C ARG A 204 1.80 -21.69 7.60
N LYS A 205 1.20 -21.84 6.42
CA LYS A 205 0.28 -22.96 6.11
C LYS A 205 0.96 -24.33 6.20
N GLN A 206 2.22 -24.42 5.78
CA GLN A 206 3.00 -25.66 5.80
C GLN A 206 3.37 -26.12 7.20
N ILE A 207 3.81 -25.20 8.08
CA ILE A 207 4.36 -25.55 9.40
C ILE A 207 3.38 -25.37 10.56
N GLY A 208 2.24 -24.70 10.32
CA GLY A 208 1.22 -24.35 11.30
C GLY A 208 1.56 -23.11 12.13
N ASP A 209 0.51 -22.47 12.67
CA ASP A 209 0.59 -21.17 13.35
C ASP A 209 1.56 -21.19 14.55
N ALA A 210 1.58 -22.23 15.37
CA ALA A 210 2.43 -22.29 16.56
C ALA A 210 3.94 -22.28 16.25
N ARG A 211 4.37 -22.98 15.20
CA ARG A 211 5.78 -22.96 14.75
C ARG A 211 6.11 -21.67 14.03
N TRP A 212 5.16 -21.14 13.28
CA TRP A 212 5.30 -19.88 12.58
C TRP A 212 5.43 -18.71 13.54
N ASN A 213 4.62 -18.63 14.62
CA ASN A 213 4.75 -17.63 15.68
C ASN A 213 6.15 -17.60 16.27
N LYS A 214 6.74 -18.75 16.59
CA LYS A 214 8.13 -18.83 17.08
C LYS A 214 9.15 -18.24 16.09
N ARG A 215 8.91 -18.37 14.77
CA ARG A 215 9.77 -17.74 13.76
C ARG A 215 9.57 -16.24 13.72
N VAL A 216 8.32 -15.76 13.83
CA VAL A 216 8.03 -14.32 13.88
C VAL A 216 8.71 -13.68 15.10
N LEU A 217 8.58 -14.26 16.28
CA LEU A 217 9.28 -13.77 17.49
C LEU A 217 10.79 -13.70 17.28
N LYS A 218 11.39 -14.75 16.67
CA LYS A 218 12.83 -14.73 16.35
C LYS A 218 13.19 -13.64 15.33
N ALA A 219 12.33 -13.35 14.37
CA ALA A 219 12.53 -12.26 13.43
C ALA A 219 12.47 -10.90 14.14
N ILE A 220 11.53 -10.71 15.06
CA ILE A 220 11.42 -9.51 15.88
C ILE A 220 12.69 -9.30 16.70
N ASP A 221 13.20 -10.34 17.39
CA ASP A 221 14.46 -10.28 18.15
C ASP A 221 15.64 -9.84 17.27
N ASN A 222 15.76 -10.40 16.07
CA ASN A 222 16.82 -10.03 15.14
C ASN A 222 16.70 -8.55 14.73
N MET A 223 15.49 -8.08 14.40
CA MET A 223 15.27 -6.68 14.03
C MET A 223 15.47 -5.74 15.20
N ARG A 224 15.05 -6.13 16.39
CA ARG A 224 15.32 -5.37 17.61
C ARG A 224 16.82 -5.18 17.85
N SER A 225 17.59 -6.25 17.71
CA SER A 225 19.04 -6.20 17.87
C SER A 225 19.74 -5.40 16.76
N LEU A 226 19.15 -5.30 15.57
CA LEU A 226 19.71 -4.58 14.43
C LEU A 226 19.38 -3.09 14.48
N LEU A 227 18.11 -2.75 14.74
CA LEU A 227 17.58 -1.41 14.58
C LEU A 227 17.46 -0.63 15.90
N PHE A 228 17.32 -1.33 17.03
CA PHE A 228 17.05 -0.72 18.34
C PHE A 228 15.83 0.23 18.28
N PHE A 229 14.75 -0.24 17.62
CA PHE A 229 13.52 0.55 17.49
C PHE A 229 12.85 0.78 18.86
N ASP A 230 12.18 1.94 18.97
CA ASP A 230 11.41 2.31 20.16
C ASP A 230 10.03 1.66 20.16
N HIS A 231 9.43 1.46 18.97
CA HIS A 231 8.13 0.81 18.81
C HIS A 231 8.05 -0.04 17.54
N LEU A 232 7.35 -1.17 17.65
CA LEU A 232 7.07 -2.08 16.55
C LEU A 232 5.57 -2.14 16.25
N PHE A 233 5.20 -1.92 14.99
CA PHE A 233 3.84 -2.19 14.49
C PHE A 233 3.84 -3.44 13.63
N ILE A 234 2.87 -4.34 13.84
CA ILE A 234 2.72 -5.57 13.06
C ILE A 234 1.38 -5.59 12.37
N GLY A 235 1.39 -5.47 11.04
CA GLY A 235 0.22 -5.50 10.17
C GLY A 235 0.19 -6.74 9.25
N GLY A 236 -0.66 -6.65 8.22
CA GLY A 236 -0.85 -7.71 7.24
C GLY A 236 -1.85 -8.78 7.67
N GLY A 237 -2.40 -9.53 6.70
CA GLY A 237 -3.51 -10.47 6.93
C GLY A 237 -3.21 -11.61 7.90
N ASN A 238 -1.93 -11.94 8.09
CA ASN A 238 -1.49 -12.98 9.02
C ASN A 238 -1.21 -12.47 10.44
N SER A 239 -1.19 -11.15 10.70
CA SER A 239 -0.97 -10.57 12.04
C SER A 239 -2.01 -11.08 13.06
N ARG A 240 -3.24 -11.33 12.62
CA ARG A 240 -4.32 -11.91 13.44
C ARG A 240 -4.04 -13.34 13.94
N ARG A 241 -2.98 -13.99 13.44
CA ARG A 241 -2.56 -15.35 13.85
C ARG A 241 -1.47 -15.32 14.92
N LEU A 242 -1.01 -14.13 15.28
CA LEU A 242 -0.02 -13.96 16.34
C LEU A 242 -0.64 -14.22 17.72
N VAL A 243 0.15 -14.84 18.57
CA VAL A 243 -0.15 -14.96 20.01
C VAL A 243 0.29 -13.64 20.64
N ARG A 244 -0.67 -12.80 20.99
CA ARG A 244 -0.40 -11.42 21.46
C ARG A 244 0.33 -11.39 22.80
N ASP A 245 0.08 -12.37 23.67
CA ASP A 245 0.69 -12.46 24.99
C ASP A 245 2.20 -12.77 24.93
N ASP A 246 2.70 -13.23 23.78
CA ASP A 246 4.13 -13.48 23.56
C ASP A 246 4.88 -12.24 23.04
N LEU A 247 4.19 -11.12 22.77
CA LEU A 247 4.76 -9.87 22.25
C LEU A 247 5.17 -8.94 23.40
N ASP A 248 6.27 -8.20 23.21
CA ASP A 248 6.72 -7.20 24.16
C ASP A 248 5.80 -5.97 24.20
N GLY A 249 5.85 -5.20 25.29
CA GLY A 249 4.98 -4.05 25.52
C GLY A 249 5.19 -2.87 24.54
N ASP A 250 6.30 -2.87 23.79
CA ASP A 250 6.60 -1.91 22.72
C ASP A 250 6.07 -2.36 21.35
N THR A 251 5.25 -3.41 21.29
CA THR A 251 4.74 -3.99 20.06
C THR A 251 3.21 -3.84 19.96
N THR A 252 2.73 -3.29 18.86
CA THR A 252 1.31 -3.13 18.56
C THR A 252 0.93 -3.92 17.31
N VAL A 253 -0.07 -4.81 17.44
CA VAL A 253 -0.67 -5.50 16.28
C VAL A 253 -1.83 -4.65 15.75
N ILE A 254 -1.71 -4.25 14.48
CA ILE A 254 -2.67 -3.37 13.79
C ILE A 254 -3.59 -4.17 12.86
N ASP A 255 -4.79 -3.67 12.66
CA ASP A 255 -5.74 -4.25 11.71
C ASP A 255 -5.47 -3.79 10.27
N ASN A 256 -5.91 -4.59 9.29
CA ASN A 256 -5.64 -4.39 7.85
C ASN A 256 -6.32 -3.15 7.22
N THR A 257 -7.08 -2.36 7.97
CA THR A 257 -7.75 -1.15 7.46
C THR A 257 -6.79 0.01 7.24
N ALA A 258 -5.61 -0.03 7.84
CA ALA A 258 -4.61 1.04 7.81
C ALA A 258 -3.99 1.30 6.41
N GLY A 259 -3.97 0.30 5.53
CA GLY A 259 -3.23 0.40 4.25
C GLY A 259 -3.73 1.49 3.28
N ILE A 260 -4.96 1.96 3.42
CA ILE A 260 -5.52 3.02 2.57
C ILE A 260 -5.18 4.40 3.12
N LEU A 261 -5.24 4.56 4.45
CA LEU A 261 -4.96 5.85 5.12
C LEU A 261 -3.51 6.33 4.93
N GLY A 262 -2.57 5.40 4.82
CA GLY A 262 -1.16 5.72 4.59
C GLY A 262 -0.89 6.47 3.28
N GLY A 263 -1.76 6.32 2.28
CA GLY A 263 -1.65 7.06 1.02
C GLY A 263 -1.69 8.57 1.22
N ILE A 264 -2.50 9.08 2.16
CA ILE A 264 -2.58 10.51 2.47
C ILE A 264 -1.28 10.97 3.14
N LYS A 265 -0.77 10.19 4.07
CA LYS A 265 0.45 10.50 4.83
C LYS A 265 1.69 10.64 3.98
N LEU A 266 1.76 9.99 2.81
CA LEU A 266 2.87 10.19 1.86
C LEU A 266 3.07 11.66 1.47
N TRP A 267 2.01 12.47 1.50
CA TRP A 267 2.06 13.87 1.10
C TRP A 267 2.61 14.78 2.20
N GLU A 268 2.72 14.28 3.41
CA GLU A 268 3.39 14.96 4.53
C GLU A 268 4.93 14.77 4.48
N TYR A 269 5.44 13.90 3.59
CA TYR A 269 6.87 13.58 3.48
C TYR A 269 7.51 14.28 2.28
N ASP A 270 8.27 15.37 2.53
CA ASP A 270 8.92 16.15 1.48
C ASP A 270 10.02 15.40 0.71
N HIS A 271 10.66 14.41 1.34
CA HIS A 271 11.74 13.63 0.72
C HIS A 271 11.25 12.55 -0.27
N ILE A 272 9.96 12.25 -0.30
CA ILE A 272 9.38 11.38 -1.33
C ILE A 272 9.15 12.25 -2.57
N ALA A 273 9.90 11.97 -3.64
CA ALA A 273 9.83 12.75 -4.86
C ALA A 273 8.41 12.81 -5.42
N VAL A 274 7.95 14.03 -5.72
CA VAL A 274 6.73 14.27 -6.50
C VAL A 274 7.18 14.52 -7.93
N ASN A 275 6.92 13.56 -8.80
CA ASN A 275 7.13 13.78 -10.21
C ASN A 275 5.87 14.43 -10.78
N THR A 276 5.97 15.72 -11.09
CA THR A 276 4.93 16.46 -11.81
C THR A 276 5.15 16.29 -13.31
N ALA A 277 4.08 16.05 -14.07
CA ALA A 277 4.13 15.99 -15.53
C ALA A 277 4.37 17.40 -16.11
N GLY A 278 5.58 17.93 -15.96
CA GLY A 278 5.86 19.26 -16.48
C GLY A 278 7.14 19.87 -15.88
N GLY A 279 8.26 19.44 -16.40
CA GLY A 279 9.55 20.08 -16.31
C GLY A 279 10.28 19.87 -17.61
#